data_37c70fa9cb07410af6f2462f6f83bfe4
#
_entry.id   37c70fa9cb07410af6f2462f6f83bfe4
#
_cell.length_a   1.000
_cell.length_b   1.000
_cell.length_c   1.000
_cell.angle_alpha   90.00
_cell.angle_beta   90.00
_cell.angle_gamma   90.00
#
_symmetry.space_group_name_H-M   'P 1'
#
loop_
_entity.id
_entity.type
_entity.pdbx_description
1 polymer ?
#
loop_
_entity_poly.entity_id
_entity_poly.type
_entity_poly.pdbx_seq_one_letter_code
_entity_poly.pdbx_strand_id
1 'polypeptide(L)'
;MRFGLLAALIATPLAAAPVAQGPANVPSFKPAFPNQTRAEAVKTRTPLKITEVATGLDTPWGLAFLPDGRMLVSEKQASALRIVSPNGAKSARLTGTPPTDTRGQGGMFDVALSPDYATSGTIFWSYAESRTGGTGLAVARGRLVTGAAPRVENVRVIFRMMPTLDSIQHYGARLVFARDGTLFVTMGERSILPGRVQAQNLKSDLGKIARINPDGSVPKNNPFVGKAGVRPEIWSYGHRNVEAAALDAGGRLWEVEMGPRGGDELNRPEAGKDYGWPTIGYGEEYSGLRVGKGLTQAKGMEQPVYYWDPVIAPSGLAIYSGKAIPEWKGNFFIGGLASTALVRLVLRDDRVVGEERLLTERGDRIRDVVEGPDGALYLLTDDSSGKILRVGPAKP
;
A
#
# COMPACT_ATOMS: atom_id res chain seq x y z
N MET A 1 -26.85 -54.39 35.88
CA MET A 1 -26.86 -53.02 35.43
C MET A 1 -25.65 -52.78 34.54
N ARG A 2 -25.84 -52.65 33.23
CA ARG A 2 -24.76 -52.35 32.29
C ARG A 2 -24.86 -50.85 31.96
N PHE A 3 -23.88 -50.07 32.37
CA PHE A 3 -23.75 -48.66 32.00
C PHE A 3 -23.12 -48.59 30.62
N GLY A 4 -23.91 -48.16 29.62
CA GLY A 4 -23.37 -47.82 28.29
C GLY A 4 -22.77 -46.42 28.34
N LEU A 5 -21.46 -46.33 28.08
CA LEU A 5 -20.79 -45.05 27.80
C LEU A 5 -21.22 -44.57 26.41
N LEU A 6 -21.98 -43.48 26.35
CA LEU A 6 -22.20 -42.73 25.11
C LEU A 6 -20.95 -41.85 24.88
N ALA A 7 -20.13 -42.23 23.91
CA ALA A 7 -19.05 -41.37 23.42
C ALA A 7 -19.68 -40.28 22.52
N ALA A 8 -19.69 -39.04 23.00
CA ALA A 8 -20.05 -37.90 22.19
C ALA A 8 -18.93 -37.63 21.16
N LEU A 9 -19.16 -37.93 19.91
CA LEU A 9 -18.31 -37.50 18.80
C LEU A 9 -18.40 -35.94 18.70
N ILE A 10 -17.38 -35.27 19.18
CA ILE A 10 -17.19 -33.84 18.91
C ILE A 10 -16.74 -33.72 17.44
N ALA A 11 -17.67 -33.37 16.55
CA ALA A 11 -17.35 -33.05 15.18
C ALA A 11 -16.53 -31.75 15.19
N THR A 12 -15.24 -31.83 14.96
CA THR A 12 -14.42 -30.65 14.65
C THR A 12 -14.96 -30.03 13.35
N PRO A 13 -15.30 -28.73 13.33
CA PRO A 13 -15.73 -28.08 12.09
C PRO A 13 -14.61 -28.22 11.06
N LEU A 14 -14.95 -28.72 9.88
CA LEU A 14 -14.02 -28.81 8.75
C LEU A 14 -13.64 -27.37 8.39
N ALA A 15 -12.33 -27.04 8.40
CA ALA A 15 -11.84 -25.73 8.00
C ALA A 15 -12.30 -25.42 6.56
N ALA A 16 -12.77 -24.21 6.31
CA ALA A 16 -13.16 -23.79 4.96
C ALA A 16 -11.93 -23.80 4.03
N ALA A 17 -12.12 -24.21 2.78
CA ALA A 17 -11.03 -24.15 1.79
C ALA A 17 -10.59 -22.69 1.56
N PRO A 18 -9.31 -22.44 1.22
CA PRO A 18 -8.84 -21.12 0.82
C PRO A 18 -9.58 -20.59 -0.42
N VAL A 19 -9.50 -19.29 -0.66
CA VAL A 19 -9.99 -18.69 -1.92
C VAL A 19 -9.32 -19.36 -3.13
N ALA A 20 -10.07 -19.50 -4.22
CA ALA A 20 -9.52 -20.02 -5.47
C ALA A 20 -8.38 -19.12 -5.95
N GLN A 21 -7.19 -19.66 -6.01
CA GLN A 21 -5.97 -19.02 -6.51
C GLN A 21 -5.08 -20.10 -7.11
N GLY A 22 -4.37 -19.84 -8.18
CA GLY A 22 -3.55 -20.84 -8.86
C GLY A 22 -2.60 -21.63 -7.94
N PRO A 23 -1.87 -22.62 -8.47
CA PRO A 23 -0.83 -23.33 -7.72
C PRO A 23 0.26 -22.34 -7.27
N ALA A 24 0.90 -22.62 -6.15
CA ALA A 24 2.04 -21.84 -5.69
C ALA A 24 3.17 -21.88 -6.71
N ASN A 25 3.84 -20.75 -6.94
CA ASN A 25 5.04 -20.69 -7.78
C ASN A 25 6.19 -21.44 -7.13
N VAL A 26 6.29 -21.38 -5.79
CA VAL A 26 7.34 -22.04 -5.01
C VAL A 26 6.73 -22.99 -3.97
N PRO A 27 6.21 -24.17 -4.36
CA PRO A 27 5.53 -25.09 -3.45
C PRO A 27 6.42 -25.66 -2.33
N SER A 28 7.74 -25.56 -2.49
CA SER A 28 8.72 -26.00 -1.49
C SER A 28 8.82 -25.05 -0.30
N PHE A 29 8.46 -23.77 -0.45
CA PHE A 29 8.46 -22.81 0.64
C PHE A 29 7.29 -23.08 1.59
N LYS A 30 7.59 -23.14 2.88
CA LYS A 30 6.59 -23.43 3.92
C LYS A 30 6.37 -22.18 4.77
N PRO A 31 5.12 -21.90 5.16
CA PRO A 31 4.83 -20.79 6.06
C PRO A 31 5.55 -21.00 7.41
N ALA A 32 5.97 -19.89 8.03
CA ALA A 32 6.63 -19.91 9.34
C ALA A 32 5.65 -20.25 10.48
N PHE A 33 4.36 -20.01 10.25
CA PHE A 33 3.29 -20.32 11.21
C PHE A 33 1.96 -20.57 10.46
N PRO A 34 0.96 -21.17 11.13
CA PRO A 34 -0.35 -21.43 10.53
C PRO A 34 -1.03 -20.15 10.02
N ASN A 35 -1.76 -20.25 8.91
CA ASN A 35 -2.50 -19.17 8.26
C ASN A 35 -1.65 -17.97 7.79
N GLN A 36 -0.33 -18.12 7.67
CA GLN A 36 0.53 -17.09 7.10
C GLN A 36 0.30 -16.92 5.58
N THR A 37 -0.35 -17.84 4.94
CA THR A 37 -0.75 -17.83 3.54
C THR A 37 -2.01 -18.68 3.37
N ARG A 38 -2.75 -18.50 2.28
CA ARG A 38 -3.91 -19.34 1.90
C ARG A 38 -4.90 -19.53 3.06
N ALA A 39 -5.24 -18.42 3.75
CA ALA A 39 -6.25 -18.42 4.80
C ALA A 39 -7.60 -18.90 4.28
N GLU A 40 -8.48 -19.34 5.18
CA GLU A 40 -9.82 -19.80 4.83
C GLU A 40 -10.60 -18.78 4.05
N ALA A 41 -11.37 -19.22 3.05
CA ALA A 41 -12.25 -18.35 2.32
C ALA A 41 -13.40 -17.86 3.23
N VAL A 42 -13.60 -16.56 3.26
CA VAL A 42 -14.75 -15.93 3.93
C VAL A 42 -15.60 -15.20 2.90
N LYS A 43 -16.85 -14.90 3.25
CA LYS A 43 -17.78 -14.24 2.33
C LYS A 43 -18.50 -13.08 3.01
N THR A 44 -18.52 -11.94 2.33
CA THR A 44 -19.36 -10.80 2.69
C THR A 44 -20.84 -11.17 2.53
N ARG A 45 -21.63 -10.89 3.56
CA ARG A 45 -23.08 -11.18 3.60
C ARG A 45 -23.91 -9.97 3.15
N THR A 46 -23.42 -8.78 3.41
CA THR A 46 -24.06 -7.53 3.00
C THR A 46 -24.06 -7.44 1.46
N PRO A 47 -25.23 -7.30 0.81
CA PRO A 47 -25.30 -7.05 -0.62
C PRO A 47 -24.56 -5.76 -0.97
N LEU A 48 -23.68 -5.80 -1.95
CA LEU A 48 -22.86 -4.66 -2.37
C LEU A 48 -23.44 -3.98 -3.61
N LYS A 49 -23.32 -2.65 -3.64
CA LYS A 49 -23.55 -1.83 -4.83
C LYS A 49 -22.25 -1.18 -5.25
N ILE A 50 -21.87 -1.42 -6.50
CA ILE A 50 -20.71 -0.77 -7.14
C ILE A 50 -21.24 0.35 -8.05
N THR A 51 -20.67 1.55 -7.91
CA THR A 51 -21.04 2.71 -8.73
C THR A 51 -19.78 3.33 -9.32
N GLU A 52 -19.77 3.59 -10.62
CA GLU A 52 -18.72 4.38 -11.26
C GLU A 52 -18.97 5.85 -10.97
N VAL A 53 -18.09 6.47 -10.17
CA VAL A 53 -18.18 7.89 -9.77
C VAL A 53 -17.60 8.78 -10.86
N ALA A 54 -16.44 8.40 -11.40
CA ALA A 54 -15.77 9.12 -12.48
C ALA A 54 -15.01 8.14 -13.37
N THR A 55 -14.80 8.54 -14.62
CA THR A 55 -14.06 7.77 -15.64
C THR A 55 -13.11 8.69 -16.40
N GLY A 56 -12.18 8.12 -17.19
CA GLY A 56 -11.25 8.88 -18.03
C GLY A 56 -10.25 9.69 -17.21
N LEU A 57 -9.72 9.11 -16.13
CA LEU A 57 -8.55 9.59 -15.42
C LEU A 57 -7.31 8.90 -16.00
N ASP A 58 -6.22 9.65 -16.17
CA ASP A 58 -5.00 9.13 -16.79
C ASP A 58 -4.15 8.37 -15.78
N THR A 59 -4.35 7.05 -15.71
CA THR A 59 -3.63 6.16 -14.81
C THR A 59 -3.65 6.69 -13.35
N PRO A 60 -4.83 6.83 -12.73
CA PRO A 60 -4.92 7.40 -11.38
C PRO A 60 -4.18 6.50 -10.38
N TRP A 61 -3.45 7.14 -9.42
CA TRP A 61 -2.60 6.39 -8.50
C TRP A 61 -2.98 6.55 -7.02
N GLY A 62 -3.24 7.75 -6.55
CA GLY A 62 -3.61 8.04 -5.16
C GLY A 62 -4.84 8.93 -5.07
N LEU A 63 -5.64 8.76 -4.01
CA LEU A 63 -6.86 9.51 -3.74
C LEU A 63 -6.91 9.97 -2.29
N ALA A 64 -7.22 11.25 -2.08
CA ALA A 64 -7.53 11.81 -0.75
C ALA A 64 -8.84 12.61 -0.80
N PHE A 65 -9.69 12.43 0.22
CA PHE A 65 -10.93 13.21 0.33
C PHE A 65 -10.65 14.59 0.92
N LEU A 66 -11.15 15.62 0.26
CA LEU A 66 -11.21 16.97 0.80
C LEU A 66 -12.38 17.07 1.83
N PRO A 67 -12.33 18.02 2.79
CA PRO A 67 -13.36 18.16 3.80
C PRO A 67 -14.78 18.40 3.25
N ASP A 68 -14.89 18.93 2.04
CA ASP A 68 -16.16 19.17 1.34
C ASP A 68 -16.66 17.97 0.52
N GLY A 69 -16.00 16.81 0.65
CA GLY A 69 -16.37 15.56 -0.02
C GLY A 69 -15.83 15.43 -1.45
N ARG A 70 -15.17 16.45 -1.99
CA ARG A 70 -14.41 16.30 -3.26
C ARG A 70 -13.20 15.41 -3.05
N MET A 71 -12.68 14.87 -4.12
CA MET A 71 -11.52 13.97 -4.13
C MET A 71 -10.34 14.66 -4.82
N LEU A 72 -9.19 14.70 -4.17
CA LEU A 72 -7.91 15.03 -4.79
C LEU A 72 -7.31 13.73 -5.31
N VAL A 73 -7.04 13.66 -6.62
CA VAL A 73 -6.55 12.46 -7.29
C VAL A 73 -5.27 12.77 -8.03
N SER A 74 -4.28 11.90 -7.94
CA SER A 74 -3.09 11.96 -8.80
C SER A 74 -3.33 11.17 -10.08
N GLU A 75 -2.95 11.76 -11.21
CA GLU A 75 -2.89 11.13 -12.53
C GLU A 75 -1.41 10.85 -12.85
N LYS A 76 -1.01 9.59 -12.71
CA LYS A 76 0.40 9.17 -12.73
C LYS A 76 1.10 9.54 -14.03
N GLN A 77 0.55 9.15 -15.17
CA GLN A 77 1.19 9.38 -16.48
C GLN A 77 1.04 10.81 -16.95
N ALA A 78 -0.08 11.46 -16.62
CA ALA A 78 -0.25 12.88 -16.88
C ALA A 78 0.64 13.78 -16.01
N SER A 79 1.32 13.23 -15.00
CA SER A 79 2.14 13.99 -14.04
C SER A 79 1.36 15.16 -13.40
N ALA A 80 0.12 14.91 -13.00
CA ALA A 80 -0.79 15.97 -12.56
C ALA A 80 -1.64 15.55 -11.35
N LEU A 81 -2.10 16.54 -10.62
CA LEU A 81 -3.18 16.42 -9.65
C LEU A 81 -4.49 16.94 -10.26
N ARG A 82 -5.60 16.37 -9.83
CA ARG A 82 -6.94 16.76 -10.27
C ARG A 82 -7.93 16.69 -9.11
N ILE A 83 -8.91 17.59 -9.10
CA ILE A 83 -10.04 17.54 -8.17
C ILE A 83 -11.22 16.93 -8.89
N VAL A 84 -11.82 15.91 -8.25
CA VAL A 84 -13.02 15.23 -8.75
C VAL A 84 -14.15 15.47 -7.76
N SER A 85 -15.28 15.97 -8.25
CA SER A 85 -16.47 16.19 -7.42
C SER A 85 -17.22 14.88 -7.14
N PRO A 86 -18.08 14.81 -6.10
CA PRO A 86 -18.85 13.61 -5.79
C PRO A 86 -19.76 13.12 -6.94
N ASN A 87 -20.15 14.01 -7.85
CA ASN A 87 -20.92 13.67 -9.04
C ASN A 87 -20.05 13.28 -10.25
N GLY A 88 -18.74 13.13 -10.07
CA GLY A 88 -17.80 12.74 -11.13
C GLY A 88 -17.25 13.87 -11.98
N ALA A 89 -17.67 15.12 -11.78
CA ALA A 89 -17.13 16.25 -12.52
C ALA A 89 -15.65 16.46 -12.15
N LYS A 90 -14.81 16.61 -13.19
CA LYS A 90 -13.36 16.76 -13.06
C LYS A 90 -12.94 18.21 -13.27
N SER A 91 -12.10 18.77 -12.40
CA SER A 91 -11.45 20.06 -12.62
C SER A 91 -10.48 20.02 -13.81
N ALA A 92 -9.95 21.16 -14.22
CA ALA A 92 -8.68 21.20 -14.93
C ALA A 92 -7.58 20.53 -14.08
N ARG A 93 -6.50 20.06 -14.70
CA ARG A 93 -5.30 19.59 -14.01
C ARG A 93 -4.66 20.75 -13.25
N LEU A 94 -4.22 20.48 -12.02
CA LEU A 94 -3.59 21.50 -11.18
C LEU A 94 -2.23 21.90 -11.76
N THR A 95 -1.93 23.17 -11.73
CA THR A 95 -0.60 23.71 -12.05
C THR A 95 0.25 23.89 -10.78
N GLY A 96 1.55 24.10 -10.94
CA GLY A 96 2.48 24.41 -9.84
C GLY A 96 3.18 23.20 -9.24
N THR A 97 2.94 21.97 -9.72
CA THR A 97 3.69 20.77 -9.30
C THR A 97 5.08 20.73 -9.93
N PRO A 98 6.09 20.15 -9.27
CA PRO A 98 7.42 19.97 -9.86
C PRO A 98 7.40 19.06 -11.09
N PRO A 99 8.41 19.18 -11.98
CA PRO A 99 8.61 18.23 -13.08
C PRO A 99 8.73 16.80 -12.57
N THR A 100 8.06 15.87 -13.24
CA THR A 100 7.97 14.46 -12.85
C THR A 100 8.49 13.57 -13.96
N ASP A 101 9.27 12.54 -13.61
CA ASP A 101 9.69 11.49 -14.54
C ASP A 101 8.59 10.46 -14.70
N THR A 102 7.99 10.33 -15.87
CA THR A 102 6.88 9.40 -16.15
C THR A 102 7.32 8.12 -16.84
N ARG A 103 8.63 7.89 -17.01
CA ARG A 103 9.14 6.67 -17.65
C ARG A 103 8.88 5.43 -16.78
N GLY A 104 8.52 4.34 -17.41
CA GLY A 104 8.29 3.04 -16.77
C GLY A 104 7.22 3.09 -15.68
N GLN A 105 7.58 2.77 -14.45
CA GLN A 105 6.70 2.88 -13.29
C GLN A 105 6.68 4.29 -12.68
N GLY A 106 7.49 5.22 -13.20
CA GLY A 106 7.54 6.60 -12.74
C GLY A 106 6.22 7.36 -12.95
N GLY A 107 6.12 8.52 -12.32
CA GLY A 107 4.94 9.39 -12.42
C GLY A 107 4.65 10.15 -11.13
N MET A 108 3.45 10.72 -11.06
CA MET A 108 2.90 11.26 -9.83
C MET A 108 2.16 10.15 -9.08
N PHE A 109 2.50 9.97 -7.81
CA PHE A 109 2.04 8.82 -7.04
C PHE A 109 0.99 9.23 -6.00
N ASP A 110 1.30 9.11 -4.71
CA ASP A 110 0.34 9.31 -3.65
C ASP A 110 0.06 10.78 -3.35
N VAL A 111 -1.11 11.02 -2.78
CA VAL A 111 -1.54 12.31 -2.27
C VAL A 111 -2.06 12.17 -0.86
N ALA A 112 -1.71 13.11 0.02
CA ALA A 112 -2.20 13.14 1.40
C ALA A 112 -2.54 14.59 1.80
N LEU A 113 -3.56 14.75 2.61
CA LEU A 113 -3.83 16.03 3.26
C LEU A 113 -3.01 16.16 4.54
N SER A 114 -2.52 17.37 4.80
CA SER A 114 -1.95 17.68 6.11
C SER A 114 -2.98 17.42 7.23
N PRO A 115 -2.59 16.93 8.41
CA PRO A 115 -3.51 16.81 9.55
C PRO A 115 -4.24 18.12 9.91
N ASP A 116 -3.62 19.26 9.63
CA ASP A 116 -4.19 20.61 9.82
C ASP A 116 -4.77 21.20 8.52
N TYR A 117 -5.05 20.39 7.51
CA TYR A 117 -5.50 20.85 6.18
C TYR A 117 -6.66 21.84 6.25
N ALA A 118 -7.61 21.65 7.18
CA ALA A 118 -8.79 22.53 7.32
C ALA A 118 -8.40 24.01 7.53
N THR A 119 -7.25 24.26 8.15
CA THR A 119 -6.72 25.61 8.39
C THR A 119 -5.58 26.00 7.45
N SER A 120 -4.69 25.06 7.12
CA SER A 120 -3.49 25.33 6.31
C SER A 120 -3.74 25.21 4.79
N GLY A 121 -4.72 24.39 4.37
CA GLY A 121 -4.89 24.00 2.99
C GLY A 121 -3.71 23.21 2.40
N THR A 122 -2.83 22.69 3.25
CA THR A 122 -1.59 22.02 2.82
C THR A 122 -1.87 20.59 2.37
N ILE A 123 -1.35 20.24 1.20
CA ILE A 123 -1.32 18.89 0.66
C ILE A 123 0.11 18.40 0.51
N PHE A 124 0.27 17.08 0.48
CA PHE A 124 1.52 16.39 0.22
C PHE A 124 1.33 15.45 -0.96
N TRP A 125 2.37 15.28 -1.78
CA TRP A 125 2.36 14.26 -2.83
C TRP A 125 3.75 13.71 -3.04
N SER A 126 3.81 12.47 -3.48
CA SER A 126 5.04 11.81 -3.88
C SER A 126 5.12 11.68 -5.41
N TYR A 127 6.33 11.71 -5.95
CA TYR A 127 6.54 11.67 -7.40
C TYR A 127 7.93 11.15 -7.74
N ALA A 128 8.10 10.65 -8.96
CA ALA A 128 9.40 10.29 -9.50
C ALA A 128 10.15 11.54 -9.97
N GLU A 129 11.35 11.77 -9.44
CA GLU A 129 12.20 12.90 -9.78
C GLU A 129 13.45 12.44 -10.53
N SER A 130 13.68 13.01 -11.74
CA SER A 130 14.95 12.87 -12.45
C SER A 130 16.02 13.73 -11.79
N ARG A 131 17.15 13.15 -11.50
CA ARG A 131 18.32 13.80 -10.87
C ARG A 131 19.62 13.28 -11.47
N THR A 132 20.75 13.93 -11.17
CA THR A 132 22.07 13.39 -11.54
C THR A 132 22.22 11.95 -11.04
N GLY A 133 22.59 11.03 -11.90
CA GLY A 133 22.77 9.61 -11.60
C GLY A 133 21.50 8.76 -11.74
N GLY A 134 20.40 9.32 -12.25
CA GLY A 134 19.18 8.55 -12.53
C GLY A 134 17.90 9.15 -11.96
N THR A 135 17.05 8.33 -11.39
CA THR A 135 15.76 8.75 -10.80
C THR A 135 15.65 8.34 -9.34
N GLY A 136 14.75 8.97 -8.63
CA GLY A 136 14.42 8.62 -7.24
C GLY A 136 13.04 9.12 -6.85
N LEU A 137 12.52 8.62 -5.74
CA LEU A 137 11.31 9.15 -5.14
C LEU A 137 11.61 10.53 -4.53
N ALA A 138 10.68 11.45 -4.71
CA ALA A 138 10.65 12.73 -3.99
C ALA A 138 9.27 12.95 -3.38
N VAL A 139 9.22 13.72 -2.28
CA VAL A 139 7.98 14.17 -1.65
C VAL A 139 7.96 15.68 -1.62
N ALA A 140 6.87 16.26 -2.11
CA ALA A 140 6.63 17.69 -2.05
C ALA A 140 5.38 18.00 -1.19
N ARG A 141 5.31 19.23 -0.72
CA ARG A 141 4.14 19.81 -0.07
C ARG A 141 3.85 21.19 -0.66
N GLY A 142 2.60 21.63 -0.57
CA GLY A 142 2.19 22.95 -1.00
C GLY A 142 0.76 23.25 -0.59
N ARG A 143 0.31 24.48 -0.77
CA ARG A 143 -1.07 24.91 -0.47
C ARG A 143 -1.97 24.67 -1.68
N LEU A 144 -3.03 23.89 -1.50
CA LEU A 144 -4.03 23.68 -2.53
C LEU A 144 -4.93 24.93 -2.67
N VAL A 145 -5.00 25.45 -3.88
CA VAL A 145 -5.95 26.52 -4.26
C VAL A 145 -6.98 25.89 -5.19
N THR A 146 -8.23 25.90 -4.78
CA THR A 146 -9.37 25.37 -5.55
C THR A 146 -10.07 26.50 -6.31
N GLY A 147 -10.98 26.18 -7.24
CA GLY A 147 -11.74 27.14 -8.02
C GLY A 147 -11.57 26.95 -9.54
N ALA A 148 -11.81 27.99 -10.32
CA ALA A 148 -11.79 27.93 -11.79
C ALA A 148 -10.40 27.61 -12.37
N ALA A 149 -9.33 28.04 -11.70
CA ALA A 149 -7.93 27.76 -12.05
C ALA A 149 -7.22 27.08 -10.88
N PRO A 150 -7.44 25.76 -10.67
CA PRO A 150 -6.90 25.04 -9.53
C PRO A 150 -5.39 24.89 -9.67
N ARG A 151 -4.67 25.08 -8.56
CA ARG A 151 -3.21 25.05 -8.53
C ARG A 151 -2.67 24.74 -7.16
N VAL A 152 -1.37 24.42 -7.09
CA VAL A 152 -0.63 24.30 -5.84
C VAL A 152 0.34 25.49 -5.73
N GLU A 153 0.33 26.15 -4.59
CA GLU A 153 1.19 27.28 -4.28
C GLU A 153 2.17 26.96 -3.15
N ASN A 154 3.24 27.76 -3.01
CA ASN A 154 4.23 27.61 -1.94
C ASN A 154 4.87 26.21 -1.90
N VAL A 155 5.11 25.64 -3.08
CA VAL A 155 5.62 24.28 -3.22
C VAL A 155 7.03 24.17 -2.70
N ARG A 156 7.26 23.12 -1.87
CA ARG A 156 8.58 22.76 -1.35
C ARG A 156 8.77 21.25 -1.45
N VAL A 157 9.91 20.82 -1.98
CA VAL A 157 10.35 19.43 -1.90
C VAL A 157 10.96 19.22 -0.53
N ILE A 158 10.38 18.31 0.25
CA ILE A 158 10.73 18.07 1.66
C ILE A 158 11.52 16.78 1.89
N PHE A 159 11.48 15.87 0.91
CA PHE A 159 12.20 14.61 0.98
C PHE A 159 12.69 14.18 -0.40
N ARG A 160 13.86 13.56 -0.45
CA ARG A 160 14.45 12.94 -1.64
C ARG A 160 15.12 11.63 -1.25
N MET A 161 14.64 10.53 -1.78
CA MET A 161 15.25 9.20 -1.64
C MET A 161 16.69 9.20 -2.17
N MET A 162 17.62 8.68 -1.40
CA MET A 162 19.05 8.60 -1.76
C MET A 162 19.58 7.16 -1.63
N PRO A 163 20.51 6.73 -2.50
CA PRO A 163 20.96 7.44 -3.72
C PRO A 163 19.92 7.39 -4.85
N THR A 164 20.12 8.18 -5.89
CA THR A 164 19.47 7.97 -7.18
C THR A 164 20.08 6.76 -7.87
N LEU A 165 19.30 6.07 -8.68
CA LEU A 165 19.75 4.98 -9.55
C LEU A 165 19.19 5.15 -10.96
N ASP A 166 19.92 4.64 -11.93
CA ASP A 166 19.42 4.49 -13.32
C ASP A 166 18.43 3.32 -13.37
N SER A 167 17.26 3.57 -12.82
CA SER A 167 16.12 2.67 -12.79
C SER A 167 14.82 3.44 -12.82
N ILE A 168 13.85 2.91 -13.53
CA ILE A 168 12.51 3.48 -13.70
C ILE A 168 11.42 2.61 -13.04
N GLN A 169 11.79 1.75 -12.07
CA GLN A 169 10.91 0.81 -11.40
C GLN A 169 11.02 0.91 -9.87
N HIS A 170 10.09 0.27 -9.14
CA HIS A 170 10.04 0.12 -7.68
C HIS A 170 10.28 1.43 -6.93
N TYR A 171 9.35 2.35 -7.01
CA TYR A 171 9.42 3.62 -6.26
C TYR A 171 8.84 3.49 -4.85
N GLY A 172 7.95 2.54 -4.57
CA GLY A 172 7.11 2.50 -3.38
C GLY A 172 6.07 3.61 -3.44
N ALA A 173 6.26 4.68 -2.67
CA ALA A 173 5.67 6.01 -2.84
C ALA A 173 4.46 6.36 -1.94
N ARG A 174 3.97 5.47 -1.07
CA ARG A 174 2.84 5.75 -0.18
C ARG A 174 3.21 6.75 0.92
N LEU A 175 2.27 7.64 1.25
CA LEU A 175 2.38 8.67 2.28
C LEU A 175 1.35 8.42 3.38
N VAL A 176 1.79 8.26 4.63
CA VAL A 176 0.88 8.01 5.75
C VAL A 176 1.22 8.92 6.93
N PHE A 177 0.33 9.82 7.28
CA PHE A 177 0.48 10.61 8.49
C PHE A 177 0.26 9.76 9.74
N ALA A 178 1.24 9.75 10.63
CA ALA A 178 1.10 9.18 11.96
C ALA A 178 0.24 10.09 12.85
N ARG A 179 -0.28 9.54 13.95
CA ARG A 179 -1.12 10.32 14.89
C ARG A 179 -0.40 11.46 15.58
N ASP A 180 0.92 11.40 15.70
CA ASP A 180 1.78 12.46 16.23
C ASP A 180 2.11 13.55 15.20
N GLY A 181 1.53 13.47 14.01
CA GLY A 181 1.72 14.40 12.91
C GLY A 181 2.98 14.17 12.08
N THR A 182 3.79 13.15 12.37
CA THR A 182 4.91 12.76 11.51
C THR A 182 4.40 12.04 10.27
N LEU A 183 5.21 11.96 9.21
CA LEU A 183 4.86 11.38 7.92
C LEU A 183 5.74 10.17 7.63
N PHE A 184 5.12 9.01 7.42
CA PHE A 184 5.77 7.85 6.83
C PHE A 184 5.82 7.98 5.31
N VAL A 185 6.97 7.64 4.73
CA VAL A 185 7.23 7.61 3.28
C VAL A 185 7.76 6.23 2.93
N THR A 186 7.03 5.49 2.10
CA THR A 186 7.48 4.15 1.67
C THR A 186 8.32 4.22 0.42
N MET A 187 9.32 3.36 0.30
CA MET A 187 10.28 3.37 -0.80
C MET A 187 10.62 1.97 -1.27
N GLY A 188 10.73 1.80 -2.59
CA GLY A 188 11.18 0.57 -3.22
C GLY A 188 12.70 0.53 -3.43
N GLU A 189 13.23 -0.65 -3.72
CA GLU A 189 14.67 -0.89 -3.95
C GLU A 189 15.12 -0.70 -5.41
N ARG A 190 14.23 -0.20 -6.27
CA ARG A 190 14.47 0.20 -7.66
C ARG A 190 14.62 -0.97 -8.67
N SER A 191 14.29 -2.23 -8.29
CA SER A 191 14.21 -3.42 -9.16
C SER A 191 15.48 -3.87 -9.88
N ILE A 192 16.62 -3.24 -9.66
CA ILE A 192 17.90 -3.61 -10.24
C ILE A 192 18.86 -4.12 -9.17
N LEU A 193 19.82 -4.96 -9.52
CA LEU A 193 20.75 -5.55 -8.55
C LEU A 193 21.49 -4.51 -7.70
N PRO A 194 22.00 -3.39 -8.24
CA PRO A 194 22.63 -2.33 -7.44
C PRO A 194 21.69 -1.70 -6.39
N GLY A 195 20.40 -1.68 -6.63
CA GLY A 195 19.40 -1.21 -5.66
C GLY A 195 19.02 -2.29 -4.66
N ARG A 196 18.73 -3.50 -5.14
CA ARG A 196 18.32 -4.65 -4.32
C ARG A 196 19.29 -4.92 -3.16
N VAL A 197 20.61 -4.92 -3.43
CA VAL A 197 21.62 -5.16 -2.39
C VAL A 197 21.68 -4.05 -1.32
N GLN A 198 21.00 -2.93 -1.54
CA GLN A 198 20.93 -1.82 -0.59
C GLN A 198 19.71 -1.89 0.32
N ALA A 199 18.74 -2.80 0.09
CA ALA A 199 17.51 -2.86 0.88
C ALA A 199 17.77 -3.06 2.38
N GLN A 200 18.82 -3.77 2.75
CA GLN A 200 19.25 -3.95 4.15
C GLN A 200 20.41 -3.01 4.56
N ASN A 201 20.90 -2.15 3.65
CA ASN A 201 21.97 -1.21 3.97
C ASN A 201 21.39 0.10 4.55
N LEU A 202 21.68 0.39 5.80
CA LEU A 202 21.18 1.58 6.50
C LEU A 202 21.82 2.92 6.05
N LYS A 203 22.76 2.89 5.10
CA LYS A 203 23.32 4.11 4.46
C LYS A 203 22.51 4.56 3.24
N SER A 204 21.43 3.88 2.94
CA SER A 204 20.60 4.05 1.73
C SER A 204 19.11 4.06 2.10
N ASP A 205 18.30 4.84 1.35
CA ASP A 205 16.84 4.85 1.48
C ASP A 205 16.14 3.78 0.63
N LEU A 206 16.90 3.05 -0.18
CA LEU A 206 16.35 2.05 -1.09
C LEU A 206 15.78 0.86 -0.29
N GLY A 207 14.51 0.51 -0.53
CA GLY A 207 13.82 -0.56 0.20
C GLY A 207 13.63 -0.25 1.68
N LYS A 208 13.13 0.94 1.98
CA LYS A 208 12.93 1.46 3.35
C LYS A 208 11.53 2.04 3.52
N ILE A 209 11.13 2.17 4.77
CA ILE A 209 10.12 3.14 5.19
C ILE A 209 10.87 4.23 5.96
N ALA A 210 10.73 5.48 5.54
CA ALA A 210 11.24 6.64 6.27
C ALA A 210 10.12 7.24 7.13
N ARG A 211 10.50 7.92 8.22
CA ARG A 211 9.60 8.75 9.03
C ARG A 211 10.23 10.13 9.18
N ILE A 212 9.49 11.14 8.73
CA ILE A 212 9.93 12.55 8.72
C ILE A 212 8.87 13.45 9.35
N ASN A 213 9.27 14.65 9.73
CA ASN A 213 8.32 15.73 10.07
C ASN A 213 7.71 16.31 8.78
N PRO A 214 6.56 17.02 8.87
CA PRO A 214 5.93 17.64 7.70
C PRO A 214 6.77 18.71 6.99
N ASP A 215 7.81 19.20 7.60
CA ASP A 215 8.79 20.15 7.03
C ASP A 215 10.01 19.45 6.38
N GLY A 216 10.08 18.12 6.47
CA GLY A 216 11.17 17.28 5.98
C GLY A 216 12.29 17.02 6.99
N SER A 217 12.26 17.63 8.16
CA SER A 217 13.24 17.34 9.23
C SER A 217 13.03 15.95 9.82
N VAL A 218 14.08 15.40 10.43
CA VAL A 218 14.02 14.06 11.03
C VAL A 218 13.50 14.15 12.47
N PRO A 219 12.47 13.36 12.85
CA PRO A 219 12.01 13.26 14.22
C PRO A 219 13.12 12.76 15.16
N LYS A 220 13.29 13.42 16.31
CA LYS A 220 14.38 13.11 17.28
C LYS A 220 14.29 11.69 17.85
N ASN A 221 13.10 11.09 17.85
CA ASN A 221 12.82 9.75 18.36
C ASN A 221 12.79 8.66 17.27
N ASN A 222 13.34 8.92 16.07
CA ASN A 222 13.57 7.87 15.09
C ASN A 222 14.64 6.87 15.57
N PRO A 223 14.54 5.58 15.18
CA PRO A 223 15.35 4.51 15.76
C PRO A 223 16.85 4.62 15.47
N PHE A 224 17.23 5.37 14.44
CA PHE A 224 18.61 5.49 13.99
C PHE A 224 19.23 6.88 14.22
N VAL A 225 18.54 7.81 14.87
CA VAL A 225 19.07 9.13 15.21
C VAL A 225 20.31 8.98 16.11
N GLY A 226 21.35 9.74 15.78
CA GLY A 226 22.64 9.71 16.50
C GLY A 226 23.56 8.54 16.15
N LYS A 227 23.15 7.62 15.27
CA LYS A 227 24.01 6.54 14.79
C LYS A 227 24.86 7.00 13.60
N ALA A 228 26.19 7.02 13.78
CA ALA A 228 27.12 7.47 12.75
C ALA A 228 27.02 6.59 11.47
N GLY A 229 26.98 7.24 10.30
CA GLY A 229 26.97 6.57 9.01
C GLY A 229 25.66 5.85 8.66
N VAL A 230 24.59 6.10 9.40
CA VAL A 230 23.24 5.56 9.16
C VAL A 230 22.32 6.73 8.85
N ARG A 231 21.36 6.51 7.94
CA ARG A 231 20.36 7.52 7.60
C ARG A 231 19.33 7.64 8.72
N PRO A 232 19.22 8.80 9.36
CA PRO A 232 18.42 8.95 10.58
C PRO A 232 16.90 8.97 10.33
N GLU A 233 16.46 9.21 9.09
CA GLU A 233 15.05 9.18 8.69
C GLU A 233 14.47 7.77 8.58
N ILE A 234 15.30 6.71 8.52
CA ILE A 234 14.84 5.34 8.39
C ILE A 234 14.00 4.92 9.60
N TRP A 235 12.81 4.38 9.35
CA TRP A 235 11.93 3.74 10.31
C TRP A 235 12.13 2.23 10.35
N SER A 236 12.01 1.57 9.17
CA SER A 236 12.25 0.13 8.95
C SER A 236 12.97 -0.10 7.63
N TYR A 237 13.50 -1.30 7.43
CA TYR A 237 14.35 -1.61 6.28
C TYR A 237 14.20 -3.06 5.83
N GLY A 238 14.85 -3.44 4.72
CA GLY A 238 14.72 -4.77 4.16
C GLY A 238 13.40 -5.00 3.42
N HIS A 239 12.87 -3.96 2.78
CA HIS A 239 11.67 -3.99 1.95
C HIS A 239 12.02 -4.09 0.47
N ARG A 240 11.11 -4.69 -0.33
CA ARG A 240 11.28 -4.76 -1.79
C ARG A 240 10.62 -3.58 -2.49
N ASN A 241 9.31 -3.45 -2.41
CA ASN A 241 8.55 -2.38 -3.07
C ASN A 241 7.20 -2.18 -2.36
N VAL A 242 7.19 -1.31 -1.38
CA VAL A 242 6.03 -1.02 -0.54
C VAL A 242 5.07 -0.08 -1.27
N GLU A 243 4.03 -0.63 -1.89
CA GLU A 243 3.06 0.11 -2.71
C GLU A 243 1.93 0.73 -1.89
N ALA A 244 1.63 0.19 -0.70
CA ALA A 244 0.61 0.75 0.15
C ALA A 244 0.92 0.61 1.63
N ALA A 245 0.38 1.53 2.42
CA ALA A 245 0.43 1.49 3.87
C ALA A 245 -0.77 2.24 4.47
N ALA A 246 -1.16 1.85 5.68
CA ALA A 246 -2.24 2.50 6.43
C ALA A 246 -2.01 2.33 7.94
N LEU A 247 -2.64 3.20 8.75
CA LEU A 247 -2.68 3.02 10.20
C LEU A 247 -3.91 2.24 10.62
N ASP A 248 -3.75 1.31 11.54
CA ASP A 248 -4.89 0.70 12.22
C ASP A 248 -5.51 1.63 13.29
N ALA A 249 -6.62 1.17 13.89
CA ALA A 249 -7.29 1.91 14.95
C ALA A 249 -6.41 2.15 16.19
N GLY A 250 -5.33 1.39 16.37
CA GLY A 250 -4.31 1.58 17.41
C GLY A 250 -3.23 2.59 17.03
N GLY A 251 -3.18 3.03 15.77
CA GLY A 251 -2.11 3.90 15.23
C GLY A 251 -0.84 3.14 14.83
N ARG A 252 -0.92 1.82 14.70
CA ARG A 252 0.19 0.99 14.23
C ARG A 252 0.20 0.99 12.70
N LEU A 253 1.40 1.12 12.13
CA LEU A 253 1.59 1.08 10.68
C LEU A 253 1.47 -0.35 10.16
N TRP A 254 0.72 -0.51 9.08
CA TRP A 254 0.64 -1.70 8.26
C TRP A 254 1.00 -1.35 6.83
N GLU A 255 1.60 -2.30 6.12
CA GLU A 255 1.94 -2.10 4.72
C GLU A 255 1.78 -3.38 3.92
N VAL A 256 1.66 -3.23 2.60
CA VAL A 256 1.74 -4.32 1.64
C VAL A 256 2.81 -4.03 0.61
N GLU A 257 3.61 -5.04 0.31
CA GLU A 257 4.69 -4.94 -0.66
C GLU A 257 4.67 -6.05 -1.71
N MET A 258 5.17 -5.72 -2.89
CA MET A 258 5.24 -6.64 -4.01
C MET A 258 6.46 -7.55 -3.88
N GLY A 259 6.22 -8.85 -3.89
CA GLY A 259 7.24 -9.87 -4.11
C GLY A 259 7.70 -9.94 -5.56
N PRO A 260 8.64 -10.84 -5.89
CA PRO A 260 9.00 -11.13 -7.28
C PRO A 260 7.96 -12.06 -7.94
N ARG A 261 8.29 -13.29 -8.24
CA ARG A 261 7.33 -14.30 -8.67
C ARG A 261 6.87 -15.11 -7.45
N GLY A 262 5.73 -14.73 -6.87
CA GLY A 262 5.28 -15.14 -5.54
C GLY A 262 5.84 -14.24 -4.43
N GLY A 263 5.30 -14.38 -3.22
CA GLY A 263 5.81 -13.71 -2.02
C GLY A 263 5.49 -12.22 -1.92
N ASP A 264 4.34 -11.78 -2.43
CA ASP A 264 3.76 -10.50 -1.99
C ASP A 264 3.46 -10.60 -0.50
N GLU A 265 3.64 -9.52 0.26
CA GLU A 265 3.59 -9.57 1.72
C GLU A 265 2.67 -8.52 2.32
N LEU A 266 2.02 -8.88 3.43
CA LEU A 266 1.43 -7.96 4.39
C LEU A 266 2.32 -7.92 5.62
N ASN A 267 2.84 -6.76 5.95
CA ASN A 267 3.73 -6.54 7.09
C ASN A 267 3.16 -5.53 8.08
N ARG A 268 3.69 -5.55 9.31
CA ARG A 268 3.46 -4.53 10.33
C ARG A 268 4.79 -3.89 10.72
N PRO A 269 5.22 -2.82 10.02
CA PRO A 269 6.52 -2.21 10.22
C PRO A 269 6.69 -1.58 11.61
N GLU A 270 7.70 -2.02 12.33
CA GLU A 270 8.11 -1.50 13.64
C GLU A 270 9.45 -0.77 13.54
N ALA A 271 9.67 0.17 14.47
CA ALA A 271 10.89 0.99 14.51
C ALA A 271 12.17 0.16 14.57
N GLY A 272 13.06 0.35 13.63
CA GLY A 272 14.40 -0.25 13.60
C GLY A 272 14.45 -1.71 13.18
N LYS A 273 13.34 -2.29 12.69
CA LYS A 273 13.23 -3.70 12.30
C LYS A 273 13.61 -3.94 10.85
N ASP A 274 14.18 -5.14 10.58
CA ASP A 274 14.57 -5.66 9.28
C ASP A 274 13.51 -6.63 8.76
N TYR A 275 12.90 -6.35 7.59
CA TYR A 275 11.88 -7.18 6.94
C TYR A 275 12.48 -8.16 5.92
N GLY A 276 13.80 -8.18 5.81
CA GLY A 276 14.60 -9.28 5.30
C GLY A 276 14.88 -9.30 3.81
N TRP A 277 14.19 -8.54 2.96
CA TRP A 277 14.50 -8.50 1.53
C TRP A 277 15.93 -7.95 1.28
N PRO A 278 16.76 -8.59 0.42
CA PRO A 278 16.51 -9.80 -0.39
C PRO A 278 17.04 -11.09 0.26
N THR A 279 17.37 -11.11 1.54
CA THR A 279 17.93 -12.29 2.23
C THR A 279 16.89 -13.36 2.44
N ILE A 280 15.67 -12.98 2.84
CA ILE A 280 14.51 -13.87 2.99
C ILE A 280 13.36 -13.39 2.10
N GLY A 281 12.42 -14.29 1.76
CA GLY A 281 11.19 -14.00 1.04
C GLY A 281 10.50 -15.29 0.61
N TYR A 282 9.25 -15.18 0.16
CA TYR A 282 8.41 -16.31 -0.21
C TYR A 282 8.19 -16.45 -1.73
N GLY A 283 9.03 -15.79 -2.54
CA GLY A 283 9.00 -15.85 -4.00
C GLY A 283 10.34 -16.25 -4.61
N GLU A 284 10.34 -16.36 -5.93
CA GLU A 284 11.52 -16.67 -6.74
C GLU A 284 11.74 -15.58 -7.81
N GLU A 285 12.88 -15.55 -8.45
CA GLU A 285 13.15 -14.65 -9.58
C GLU A 285 12.17 -14.93 -10.73
N TYR A 286 11.92 -13.95 -11.58
CA TYR A 286 11.10 -14.15 -12.79
C TYR A 286 11.66 -15.20 -13.74
N SER A 287 12.96 -15.50 -13.64
CA SER A 287 13.63 -16.60 -14.34
C SER A 287 13.34 -17.99 -13.75
N GLY A 288 12.68 -18.09 -12.59
CA GLY A 288 12.48 -19.32 -11.86
C GLY A 288 13.66 -19.71 -10.95
N LEU A 289 14.69 -18.89 -10.87
CA LEU A 289 15.80 -19.09 -9.95
C LEU A 289 15.44 -18.58 -8.54
N ARG A 290 16.16 -19.06 -7.53
CA ARG A 290 15.98 -18.59 -6.15
C ARG A 290 16.46 -17.16 -5.99
N VAL A 291 15.75 -16.36 -5.21
CA VAL A 291 16.26 -15.08 -4.75
C VAL A 291 17.34 -15.35 -3.68
N GLY A 292 18.52 -14.81 -3.88
CA GLY A 292 19.64 -15.02 -2.96
C GLY A 292 19.89 -16.51 -2.66
N LYS A 293 19.81 -16.89 -1.38
CA LYS A 293 19.96 -18.30 -0.95
C LYS A 293 18.62 -19.06 -0.91
N GLY A 294 17.51 -18.44 -1.26
CA GLY A 294 16.16 -19.03 -1.19
C GLY A 294 15.72 -19.33 0.24
N LEU A 295 16.02 -18.43 1.16
CA LEU A 295 15.60 -18.54 2.56
C LEU A 295 14.24 -17.90 2.75
N THR A 296 13.39 -18.52 3.57
CA THR A 296 12.12 -17.93 4.01
C THR A 296 12.20 -17.31 5.40
N GLN A 297 13.24 -17.65 6.18
CA GLN A 297 13.44 -17.19 7.55
C GLN A 297 14.93 -16.99 7.83
N ALA A 298 15.28 -15.96 8.62
CA ALA A 298 16.62 -15.77 9.16
C ALA A 298 16.57 -15.03 10.50
N LYS A 299 17.57 -15.25 11.36
CA LYS A 299 17.64 -14.60 12.68
C LYS A 299 17.76 -13.08 12.54
N GLY A 300 16.92 -12.36 13.26
CA GLY A 300 16.92 -10.89 13.29
C GLY A 300 16.16 -10.24 12.14
N MET A 301 15.46 -11.03 11.32
CA MET A 301 14.56 -10.57 10.26
C MET A 301 13.12 -10.92 10.63
N GLU A 302 12.24 -9.96 10.45
CA GLU A 302 10.82 -10.11 10.75
C GLU A 302 10.13 -10.96 9.68
N GLN A 303 9.08 -11.67 10.10
CA GLN A 303 8.26 -12.46 9.20
C GLN A 303 7.03 -11.65 8.78
N PRO A 304 6.60 -11.75 7.49
CA PRO A 304 5.33 -11.17 7.09
C PRO A 304 4.18 -11.79 7.91
N VAL A 305 3.18 -10.96 8.19
CA VAL A 305 1.93 -11.41 8.81
C VAL A 305 1.18 -12.33 7.87
N TYR A 306 1.26 -12.04 6.58
CA TYR A 306 0.65 -12.83 5.51
C TYR A 306 1.43 -12.69 4.22
N TYR A 307 1.45 -13.73 3.39
CA TYR A 307 2.02 -13.65 2.05
C TYR A 307 1.15 -14.35 1.01
N TRP A 308 1.25 -13.91 -0.24
CA TRP A 308 0.54 -14.50 -1.38
C TRP A 308 1.52 -15.19 -2.34
N ASP A 309 1.19 -16.44 -2.67
CA ASP A 309 1.82 -17.19 -3.76
C ASP A 309 0.75 -18.08 -4.43
N PRO A 310 0.32 -17.74 -5.68
CA PRO A 310 0.85 -16.70 -6.58
C PRO A 310 0.54 -15.28 -6.11
N VAL A 311 1.26 -14.31 -6.71
CA VAL A 311 1.13 -12.86 -6.42
C VAL A 311 -0.28 -12.33 -6.70
N ILE A 312 -0.69 -11.32 -5.92
CA ILE A 312 -1.83 -10.45 -6.20
C ILE A 312 -1.38 -9.13 -6.83
N ALA A 313 -0.09 -8.80 -6.77
CA ALA A 313 0.51 -7.49 -7.01
C ALA A 313 -0.23 -6.39 -6.22
N PRO A 314 -0.05 -6.34 -4.89
CA PRO A 314 -0.82 -5.48 -4.01
C PRO A 314 -0.54 -4.01 -4.26
N SER A 315 -1.59 -3.20 -4.18
CA SER A 315 -1.53 -1.76 -4.26
C SER A 315 -2.75 -1.15 -3.58
N GLY A 316 -2.57 -0.05 -2.85
CA GLY A 316 -3.64 0.51 -2.03
C GLY A 316 -4.00 -0.38 -0.83
N LEU A 317 -4.18 0.24 0.34
CA LEU A 317 -4.57 -0.44 1.58
C LEU A 317 -5.49 0.45 2.39
N ALA A 318 -6.68 -0.04 2.71
CA ALA A 318 -7.58 0.56 3.69
C ALA A 318 -7.87 -0.42 4.82
N ILE A 319 -7.82 0.06 6.07
CA ILE A 319 -8.27 -0.67 7.25
C ILE A 319 -9.64 -0.10 7.63
N TYR A 320 -10.69 -0.86 7.40
CA TYR A 320 -12.06 -0.37 7.34
C TYR A 320 -12.65 -0.05 8.73
N SER A 321 -13.26 1.13 8.85
CA SER A 321 -13.81 1.60 10.13
C SER A 321 -15.07 0.85 10.60
N GLY A 322 -15.81 0.25 9.68
CA GLY A 322 -17.11 -0.38 9.95
C GLY A 322 -18.30 0.54 9.78
N LYS A 323 -18.10 1.76 9.27
CA LYS A 323 -19.14 2.82 9.24
C LYS A 323 -20.37 2.44 8.43
N ALA A 324 -20.23 1.98 7.19
CA ALA A 324 -21.37 1.63 6.35
C ALA A 324 -21.64 0.11 6.28
N ILE A 325 -20.62 -0.73 6.49
CA ILE A 325 -20.73 -2.19 6.49
C ILE A 325 -20.12 -2.71 7.81
N PRO A 326 -20.90 -2.89 8.87
CA PRO A 326 -20.39 -3.25 10.20
C PRO A 326 -19.60 -4.56 10.22
N GLU A 327 -19.97 -5.56 9.41
CA GLU A 327 -19.24 -6.85 9.34
C GLU A 327 -17.81 -6.73 8.80
N TRP A 328 -17.47 -5.59 8.18
CA TRP A 328 -16.13 -5.29 7.67
C TRP A 328 -15.24 -4.55 8.67
N LYS A 329 -15.76 -4.19 9.85
CA LYS A 329 -15.00 -3.43 10.83
C LYS A 329 -13.65 -4.08 11.15
N GLY A 330 -12.58 -3.31 10.99
CA GLY A 330 -11.21 -3.76 11.22
C GLY A 330 -10.65 -4.71 10.15
N ASN A 331 -11.41 -5.00 9.08
CA ASN A 331 -10.88 -5.77 7.97
C ASN A 331 -9.96 -4.90 7.10
N PHE A 332 -9.00 -5.54 6.46
CA PHE A 332 -8.05 -4.93 5.55
C PHE A 332 -8.53 -5.13 4.12
N PHE A 333 -8.53 -4.04 3.35
CA PHE A 333 -8.90 -4.06 1.94
C PHE A 333 -7.71 -3.63 1.09
N ILE A 334 -7.29 -4.50 0.18
CA ILE A 334 -6.08 -4.35 -0.61
C ILE A 334 -6.46 -4.41 -2.09
N GLY A 335 -6.00 -3.42 -2.86
CA GLY A 335 -6.13 -3.46 -4.30
C GLY A 335 -5.17 -4.48 -4.92
N GLY A 336 -5.65 -5.36 -5.78
CA GLY A 336 -4.82 -6.32 -6.50
C GLY A 336 -4.69 -5.94 -7.96
N LEU A 337 -3.48 -5.65 -8.42
CA LEU A 337 -3.23 -5.33 -9.82
C LEU A 337 -3.16 -6.59 -10.70
N ALA A 338 -2.54 -7.67 -10.20
CA ALA A 338 -2.46 -8.94 -10.92
C ALA A 338 -3.70 -9.81 -10.69
N SER A 339 -4.22 -9.82 -9.47
CA SER A 339 -5.44 -10.58 -9.15
C SER A 339 -6.71 -9.93 -9.69
N THR A 340 -6.65 -8.67 -10.15
CA THR A 340 -7.82 -7.88 -10.63
C THR A 340 -9.00 -7.94 -9.65
N ALA A 341 -8.70 -7.85 -8.36
CA ALA A 341 -9.66 -8.02 -7.28
C ALA A 341 -9.45 -6.98 -6.18
N LEU A 342 -10.51 -6.70 -5.44
CA LEU A 342 -10.43 -6.11 -4.12
C LEU A 342 -10.27 -7.26 -3.11
N VAL A 343 -9.09 -7.41 -2.54
CA VAL A 343 -8.77 -8.46 -1.57
C VAL A 343 -9.16 -7.99 -0.19
N ARG A 344 -10.03 -8.73 0.51
CA ARG A 344 -10.39 -8.51 1.91
C ARG A 344 -9.72 -9.53 2.80
N LEU A 345 -9.00 -9.07 3.81
CA LEU A 345 -8.46 -9.93 4.87
C LEU A 345 -9.20 -9.67 6.18
N VAL A 346 -9.54 -10.74 6.86
CA VAL A 346 -10.06 -10.72 8.23
C VAL A 346 -8.93 -11.07 9.16
N LEU A 347 -8.63 -10.18 10.10
CA LEU A 347 -7.59 -10.39 11.11
C LEU A 347 -8.19 -10.62 12.49
N ARG A 348 -7.54 -11.46 13.29
CA ARG A 348 -7.76 -11.65 14.72
C ARG A 348 -6.40 -11.75 15.41
N ASP A 349 -6.18 -10.92 16.43
CA ASP A 349 -4.90 -10.88 17.18
C ASP A 349 -3.68 -10.77 16.25
N ASP A 350 -3.75 -9.83 15.29
CA ASP A 350 -2.74 -9.57 14.26
C ASP A 350 -2.40 -10.79 13.36
N ARG A 351 -3.30 -11.78 13.27
CA ARG A 351 -3.18 -12.94 12.37
C ARG A 351 -4.33 -12.94 11.37
N VAL A 352 -4.03 -13.23 10.12
CA VAL A 352 -5.05 -13.42 9.10
C VAL A 352 -5.78 -14.72 9.35
N VAL A 353 -7.10 -14.65 9.49
CA VAL A 353 -7.98 -15.80 9.72
C VAL A 353 -8.94 -16.05 8.56
N GLY A 354 -9.00 -15.14 7.59
CA GLY A 354 -9.85 -15.31 6.42
C GLY A 354 -9.46 -14.35 5.28
N GLU A 355 -9.67 -14.81 4.06
CA GLU A 355 -9.49 -14.04 2.82
C GLU A 355 -10.75 -14.08 1.97
N GLU A 356 -11.06 -12.98 1.28
CA GLU A 356 -12.09 -12.88 0.25
C GLU A 356 -11.58 -12.06 -0.92
N ARG A 357 -11.97 -12.44 -2.14
CA ARG A 357 -11.70 -11.67 -3.35
C ARG A 357 -12.99 -11.16 -3.96
N LEU A 358 -13.18 -9.85 -3.90
CA LEU A 358 -14.35 -9.15 -4.40
C LEU A 358 -14.05 -8.54 -5.77
N LEU A 359 -15.08 -8.33 -6.59
CA LEU A 359 -15.04 -7.63 -7.87
C LEU A 359 -14.20 -8.34 -8.95
N THR A 360 -13.92 -9.62 -8.79
CA THR A 360 -13.12 -10.40 -9.76
C THR A 360 -13.76 -10.47 -11.14
N GLU A 361 -15.10 -10.43 -11.20
CA GLU A 361 -15.90 -10.45 -12.44
C GLU A 361 -15.71 -9.19 -13.31
N ARG A 362 -15.19 -8.09 -12.72
CA ARG A 362 -14.94 -6.85 -13.43
C ARG A 362 -13.62 -6.86 -14.21
N GLY A 363 -12.63 -7.63 -13.75
CA GLY A 363 -11.30 -7.65 -14.34
C GLY A 363 -10.53 -6.33 -14.21
N ASP A 364 -10.99 -5.38 -13.41
CA ASP A 364 -10.32 -4.09 -13.19
C ASP A 364 -9.06 -4.31 -12.31
N ARG A 365 -7.92 -3.77 -12.72
CA ARG A 365 -6.70 -3.69 -11.91
C ARG A 365 -6.93 -2.61 -10.84
N ILE A 366 -6.96 -2.96 -9.57
CA ILE A 366 -7.25 -2.02 -8.48
C ILE A 366 -5.94 -1.41 -7.97
N ARG A 367 -5.80 -0.08 -8.15
CA ARG A 367 -4.60 0.68 -7.78
C ARG A 367 -4.66 1.25 -6.36
N ASP A 368 -5.77 1.81 -5.96
CA ASP A 368 -5.90 2.41 -4.63
C ASP A 368 -7.23 2.05 -3.98
N VAL A 369 -7.24 2.04 -2.66
CA VAL A 369 -8.41 1.72 -1.84
C VAL A 369 -8.48 2.72 -0.69
N VAL A 370 -9.54 3.51 -0.63
CA VAL A 370 -9.74 4.53 0.39
C VAL A 370 -11.16 4.46 0.94
N GLU A 371 -11.32 4.52 2.26
CA GLU A 371 -12.66 4.67 2.86
C GLU A 371 -13.10 6.14 2.75
N GLY A 372 -14.25 6.34 2.13
CA GLY A 372 -14.83 7.68 1.97
C GLY A 372 -15.57 8.18 3.20
N PRO A 373 -15.90 9.49 3.23
CA PRO A 373 -16.61 10.09 4.35
C PRO A 373 -18.03 9.52 4.59
N ASP A 374 -18.61 8.86 3.59
CA ASP A 374 -19.87 8.14 3.67
C ASP A 374 -19.72 6.69 4.16
N GLY A 375 -18.49 6.24 4.41
CA GLY A 375 -18.16 4.89 4.85
C GLY A 375 -18.15 3.85 3.72
N ALA A 376 -18.29 4.24 2.46
CA ALA A 376 -18.05 3.34 1.33
C ALA A 376 -16.54 3.27 1.02
N LEU A 377 -16.11 2.20 0.38
CA LEU A 377 -14.77 2.14 -0.20
C LEU A 377 -14.77 2.80 -1.59
N TYR A 378 -13.75 3.60 -1.85
CA TYR A 378 -13.49 4.20 -3.15
C TYR A 378 -12.20 3.58 -3.71
N LEU A 379 -12.29 3.09 -4.94
CA LEU A 379 -11.22 2.38 -5.62
C LEU A 379 -10.77 3.16 -6.84
N LEU A 380 -9.46 3.24 -7.06
CA LEU A 380 -8.90 3.69 -8.32
C LEU A 380 -8.55 2.47 -9.19
N THR A 381 -8.85 2.51 -10.48
CA THR A 381 -8.42 1.47 -11.41
C THR A 381 -7.14 1.90 -12.14
N ASP A 382 -6.20 0.97 -12.32
CA ASP A 382 -4.89 1.19 -12.97
C ASP A 382 -5.06 1.02 -14.50
N ASP A 383 -5.58 2.06 -15.15
CA ASP A 383 -5.85 2.11 -16.58
C ASP A 383 -5.61 3.52 -17.13
N SER A 384 -5.24 3.64 -18.40
CA SER A 384 -5.07 4.94 -19.10
C SER A 384 -6.38 5.73 -19.21
N SER A 385 -7.52 5.06 -19.09
CA SER A 385 -8.85 5.63 -18.92
C SER A 385 -9.45 5.22 -17.58
N GLY A 386 -8.67 5.38 -16.52
CA GLY A 386 -8.96 4.91 -15.17
C GLY A 386 -10.25 5.47 -14.59
N LYS A 387 -10.76 4.77 -13.58
CA LYS A 387 -12.06 5.03 -12.95
C LYS A 387 -11.90 5.27 -11.45
N ILE A 388 -12.88 5.95 -10.88
CA ILE A 388 -13.20 5.92 -9.46
C ILE A 388 -14.44 5.06 -9.29
N LEU A 389 -14.31 3.95 -8.58
CA LEU A 389 -15.42 3.08 -8.21
C LEU A 389 -15.78 3.32 -6.75
N ARG A 390 -17.07 3.42 -6.44
CA ARG A 390 -17.59 3.43 -5.07
C ARG A 390 -18.23 2.09 -4.77
N VAL A 391 -17.77 1.41 -3.72
CA VAL A 391 -18.27 0.12 -3.22
C VAL A 391 -18.92 0.35 -1.85
N GLY A 392 -20.21 0.18 -1.76
CA GLY A 392 -20.96 0.36 -0.53
C GLY A 392 -22.10 -0.65 -0.42
N PRO A 393 -22.88 -0.64 0.67
CA PRO A 393 -24.04 -1.52 0.77
C PRO A 393 -25.07 -1.15 -0.31
N ALA A 394 -25.68 -2.16 -0.92
CA ALA A 394 -26.91 -1.93 -1.67
C ALA A 394 -27.96 -1.41 -0.68
N LYS A 395 -28.70 -0.35 -1.06
CA LYS A 395 -29.82 0.09 -0.23
C LYS A 395 -30.81 -1.08 -0.12
N PRO A 396 -31.40 -1.30 1.09
CA PRO A 396 -32.44 -2.27 1.26
C PRO A 396 -33.65 -1.96 0.41
#